data_488c8edde449e51f9180857ca5fd09f5
#
_entry.id   488c8edde449e51f9180857ca5fd09f5
#
_cell.length_a   1.000
_cell.length_b   1.000
_cell.length_c   1.000
_cell.angle_alpha   90.00
_cell.angle_beta   90.00
_cell.angle_gamma   90.00
#
_symmetry.space_group_name_H-M   'P 1'
#
loop_
_entity.id
_entity.type
_entity.pdbx_description
1 polymer ?
#
loop_
_entity_poly.entity_id
_entity_poly.type
_entity_poly.pdbx_seq_one_letter_code
_entity_poly.pdbx_strand_id
1 'polypeptide(L)'
;MDAGVHHLQGKAKRVSTELSHLIRDFYLARLGLLLRHEEVARHVSDYDVNNAYQYVINREEAHVSWLQHALLDLHATIPPDPAKATVAEPKGRNGWTALAADDARSQRQFVETWRGRVDGITHARHRKMLTVILGEMLEQARIFEHGAAGRDDLIGSHLVFNAREGVVANTRWIE
;
A
#
# COMPACT_ATOMS: atom_id res chain seq x y z
N MET A 1 -17.24 -13.05 44.25
CA MET A 1 -17.22 -13.41 42.80
C MET A 1 -16.74 -12.25 41.91
N ASP A 2 -15.86 -11.36 42.37
CA ASP A 2 -15.54 -10.11 41.67
C ASP A 2 -14.11 -10.05 41.00
N ALA A 3 -13.20 -10.92 41.42
CA ALA A 3 -11.83 -10.91 40.94
C ALA A 3 -11.67 -11.32 39.46
N GLY A 4 -12.57 -12.13 38.91
CA GLY A 4 -12.51 -12.60 37.54
C GLY A 4 -12.87 -11.55 36.49
N VAL A 5 -13.80 -10.65 36.81
CA VAL A 5 -14.28 -9.60 35.87
C VAL A 5 -13.21 -8.54 35.69
N HIS A 6 -12.52 -8.11 36.74
CA HIS A 6 -11.42 -7.14 36.65
C HIS A 6 -10.23 -7.66 35.87
N HIS A 7 -9.91 -8.95 35.96
CA HIS A 7 -8.80 -9.55 35.19
C HIS A 7 -9.10 -9.61 33.68
N LEU A 8 -10.33 -9.96 33.29
CA LEU A 8 -10.75 -10.00 31.88
C LEU A 8 -10.79 -8.61 31.24
N GLN A 9 -11.27 -7.60 31.96
CA GLN A 9 -11.29 -6.21 31.51
C GLN A 9 -9.87 -5.65 31.31
N GLY A 10 -8.95 -5.94 32.23
CA GLY A 10 -7.55 -5.54 32.12
C GLY A 10 -6.87 -6.17 30.89
N LYS A 11 -7.13 -7.45 30.61
CA LYS A 11 -6.57 -8.15 29.44
C LYS A 11 -7.14 -7.61 28.12
N ALA A 12 -8.45 -7.37 28.05
CA ALA A 12 -9.09 -6.80 26.86
C ALA A 12 -8.57 -5.38 26.54
N LYS A 13 -8.43 -4.52 27.55
CA LYS A 13 -7.86 -3.18 27.40
C LYS A 13 -6.41 -3.22 26.90
N ARG A 14 -5.58 -4.11 27.43
CA ARG A 14 -4.19 -4.28 26.99
C ARG A 14 -4.09 -4.72 25.54
N VAL A 15 -4.89 -5.71 25.11
CA VAL A 15 -4.92 -6.18 23.72
C VAL A 15 -5.38 -5.06 22.77
N SER A 16 -6.37 -4.25 23.14
CA SER A 16 -6.81 -3.11 22.35
C SER A 16 -5.70 -2.06 22.21
N THR A 17 -4.93 -1.79 23.26
CA THR A 17 -3.81 -0.84 23.24
C THR A 17 -2.66 -1.35 22.35
N GLU A 18 -2.29 -2.61 22.47
CA GLU A 18 -1.25 -3.23 21.64
C GLU A 18 -1.62 -3.21 20.14
N LEU A 19 -2.89 -3.49 19.83
CA LEU A 19 -3.41 -3.43 18.46
C LEU A 19 -3.40 -2.00 17.90
N SER A 20 -3.83 -1.01 18.69
CA SER A 20 -3.84 0.38 18.24
C SER A 20 -2.43 0.90 17.96
N HIS A 21 -1.42 0.53 18.75
CA HIS A 21 -0.03 0.86 18.51
C HIS A 21 0.48 0.20 17.21
N LEU A 22 0.17 -1.08 17.00
CA LEU A 22 0.56 -1.78 15.77
C LEU A 22 -0.04 -1.11 14.53
N ILE A 23 -1.35 -0.80 14.54
CA ILE A 23 -2.01 -0.14 13.41
C ILE A 23 -1.45 1.27 13.19
N ARG A 24 -1.14 2.01 14.26
CA ARG A 24 -0.50 3.31 14.18
C ARG A 24 0.87 3.25 13.50
N ASP A 25 1.72 2.32 13.91
CA ASP A 25 3.04 2.12 13.32
C ASP A 25 2.94 1.73 11.84
N PHE A 26 1.99 0.82 11.53
CA PHE A 26 1.72 0.39 10.17
C PHE A 26 1.22 1.57 9.31
N TYR A 27 0.30 2.39 9.83
CA TYR A 27 -0.20 3.59 9.18
C TYR A 27 0.93 4.56 8.81
N LEU A 28 1.79 4.90 9.78
CA LEU A 28 2.89 5.84 9.55
C LEU A 28 3.88 5.30 8.51
N ALA A 29 4.21 4.02 8.58
CA ALA A 29 5.09 3.39 7.60
C ALA A 29 4.47 3.35 6.21
N ARG A 30 3.15 3.09 6.11
CA ARG A 30 2.42 3.06 4.84
C ARG A 30 2.28 4.45 4.23
N LEU A 31 1.96 5.47 5.04
CA LEU A 31 1.89 6.86 4.63
C LEU A 31 3.25 7.36 4.13
N GLY A 32 4.35 6.93 4.76
CA GLY A 32 5.70 7.26 4.29
C GLY A 32 5.98 6.75 2.88
N LEU A 33 5.50 5.54 2.53
CA LEU A 33 5.62 5.00 1.16
C LEU A 33 4.75 5.77 0.17
N LEU A 34 3.50 6.08 0.52
CA LEU A 34 2.61 6.91 -0.31
C LEU A 34 3.28 8.24 -0.67
N LEU A 35 3.76 8.99 0.33
CA LEU A 35 4.41 10.28 0.11
C LEU A 35 5.68 10.16 -0.75
N ARG A 36 6.41 9.06 -0.63
CA ARG A 36 7.55 8.76 -1.49
C ARG A 36 7.11 8.52 -2.94
N HIS A 37 6.06 7.72 -3.17
CA HIS A 37 5.59 7.44 -4.52
C HIS A 37 5.01 8.68 -5.20
N GLU A 38 4.32 9.56 -4.46
CA GLU A 38 3.89 10.87 -4.96
C GLU A 38 5.08 11.72 -5.43
N GLU A 39 6.17 11.72 -4.67
CA GLU A 39 7.36 12.48 -5.04
C GLU A 39 8.08 11.85 -6.24
N VAL A 40 8.21 10.52 -6.29
CA VAL A 40 8.80 9.81 -7.44
C VAL A 40 8.00 10.06 -8.72
N ALA A 41 6.66 10.00 -8.65
CA ALA A 41 5.79 10.21 -9.80
C ALA A 41 6.04 11.55 -10.51
N ARG A 42 6.48 12.59 -9.78
CA ARG A 42 6.82 13.91 -10.36
C ARG A 42 8.05 13.86 -11.26
N HIS A 43 8.91 12.88 -11.08
CA HIS A 43 10.13 12.69 -11.85
C HIS A 43 9.97 11.68 -13.01
N VAL A 44 8.81 11.02 -13.10
CA VAL A 44 8.50 10.06 -14.16
C VAL A 44 7.93 10.80 -15.37
N SER A 45 8.73 10.94 -16.42
CA SER A 45 8.32 11.60 -17.66
C SER A 45 7.64 10.67 -18.68
N ASP A 46 7.77 9.35 -18.49
CA ASP A 46 7.08 8.36 -19.30
C ASP A 46 5.61 8.28 -18.91
N TYR A 47 4.71 8.39 -19.90
CA TYR A 47 3.27 8.49 -19.66
C TYR A 47 2.69 7.22 -19.04
N ASP A 48 3.04 6.04 -19.57
CA ASP A 48 2.46 4.78 -19.11
C ASP A 48 2.97 4.42 -17.71
N VAL A 49 4.24 4.70 -17.46
CA VAL A 49 4.83 4.52 -16.11
C VAL A 49 4.23 5.52 -15.10
N ASN A 50 4.03 6.77 -15.50
CA ASN A 50 3.39 7.75 -14.62
C ASN A 50 1.95 7.32 -14.29
N ASN A 51 1.17 6.85 -15.26
CA ASN A 51 -0.17 6.30 -15.02
C ASN A 51 -0.14 5.11 -14.05
N ALA A 52 0.87 4.26 -14.15
CA ALA A 52 1.04 3.15 -13.20
C ALA A 52 1.31 3.67 -11.77
N TYR A 53 2.14 4.71 -11.62
CA TYR A 53 2.33 5.38 -10.33
C TYR A 53 1.02 5.97 -9.80
N GLN A 54 0.24 6.67 -10.63
CA GLN A 54 -1.05 7.23 -10.23
C GLN A 54 -2.03 6.14 -9.78
N TYR A 55 -2.06 5.00 -10.47
CA TYR A 55 -2.86 3.85 -10.05
C TYR A 55 -2.44 3.34 -8.67
N VAL A 56 -1.14 3.17 -8.44
CA VAL A 56 -0.61 2.73 -7.14
C VAL A 56 -0.94 3.74 -6.04
N ILE A 57 -0.70 5.03 -6.27
CA ILE A 57 -0.98 6.13 -5.32
C ILE A 57 -2.45 6.11 -4.89
N ASN A 58 -3.39 6.02 -5.84
CA ASN A 58 -4.82 5.95 -5.53
C ASN A 58 -5.18 4.74 -4.64
N ARG A 59 -4.53 3.57 -4.86
CA ARG A 59 -4.72 2.39 -4.00
C ARG A 59 -4.14 2.60 -2.61
N GLU A 60 -3.00 3.28 -2.52
CA GLU A 60 -2.35 3.61 -1.26
C GLU A 60 -3.15 4.60 -0.42
N GLU A 61 -3.75 5.61 -1.04
CA GLU A 61 -4.68 6.53 -0.38
C GLU A 61 -5.88 5.79 0.24
N ALA A 62 -6.43 4.81 -0.47
CA ALA A 62 -7.48 3.95 0.08
C ALA A 62 -6.99 3.15 1.30
N HIS A 63 -5.78 2.58 1.24
CA HIS A 63 -5.19 1.88 2.38
C HIS A 63 -4.99 2.79 3.60
N VAL A 64 -4.46 4.00 3.38
CA VAL A 64 -4.28 5.00 4.42
C VAL A 64 -5.61 5.37 5.06
N SER A 65 -6.65 5.59 4.26
CA SER A 65 -8.02 5.83 4.73
C SER A 65 -8.57 4.68 5.58
N TRP A 66 -8.38 3.41 5.16
CA TRP A 66 -8.81 2.25 5.97
C TRP A 66 -8.10 2.19 7.32
N LEU A 67 -6.80 2.51 7.35
CA LEU A 67 -6.02 2.52 8.58
C LEU A 67 -6.43 3.65 9.52
N GLN A 68 -6.77 4.83 8.99
CA GLN A 68 -7.33 5.94 9.77
C GLN A 68 -8.66 5.53 10.44
N HIS A 69 -9.57 4.92 9.67
CA HIS A 69 -10.83 4.42 10.23
C HIS A 69 -10.61 3.34 11.29
N ALA A 70 -9.64 2.44 11.07
CA ALA A 70 -9.31 1.42 12.05
C ALA A 70 -8.75 2.01 13.37
N LEU A 71 -7.96 3.09 13.30
CA LEU A 71 -7.50 3.82 14.48
C LEU A 71 -8.67 4.46 15.22
N LEU A 72 -9.59 5.11 14.51
CA LEU A 72 -10.79 5.71 15.09
C LEU A 72 -11.69 4.66 15.76
N ASP A 73 -11.91 3.50 15.12
CA ASP A 73 -12.67 2.37 15.69
C ASP A 73 -12.03 1.86 17.00
N LEU A 74 -10.73 1.99 17.15
CA LEU A 74 -9.99 1.64 18.38
C LEU A 74 -9.87 2.80 19.37
N HIS A 75 -10.57 3.91 19.14
CA HIS A 75 -10.48 5.14 19.94
C HIS A 75 -9.05 5.70 20.06
N ALA A 76 -8.23 5.45 19.05
CA ALA A 76 -6.87 5.97 18.96
C ALA A 76 -6.83 7.28 18.17
N THR A 77 -5.84 8.12 18.47
CA THR A 77 -5.61 9.36 17.74
C THR A 77 -4.88 9.05 16.44
N ILE A 78 -5.31 9.67 15.34
CA ILE A 78 -4.58 9.64 14.07
C ILE A 78 -3.28 10.43 14.24
N PRO A 79 -2.10 9.85 13.96
CA PRO A 79 -0.84 10.57 14.01
C PRO A 79 -0.81 11.74 13.02
N PRO A 80 -0.06 12.80 13.32
CA PRO A 80 0.20 13.84 12.33
C PRO A 80 0.98 13.28 11.15
N ASP A 81 0.82 13.92 9.99
CA ASP A 81 1.54 13.53 8.78
C ASP A 81 3.05 13.65 9.00
N PRO A 82 3.84 12.68 8.51
CA PRO A 82 5.28 12.77 8.53
C PRO A 82 5.77 13.88 7.58
N ALA A 83 7.04 14.24 7.70
CA ALA A 83 7.66 15.14 6.74
C ALA A 83 7.55 14.58 5.32
N LYS A 84 7.40 15.47 4.33
CA LYS A 84 7.37 15.08 2.91
C LYS A 84 8.62 14.28 2.55
N ALA A 85 8.44 13.24 1.77
CA ALA A 85 9.54 12.48 1.24
C ALA A 85 10.39 13.38 0.31
N THR A 86 11.69 13.24 0.40
CA THR A 86 12.62 13.89 -0.55
C THR A 86 13.28 12.78 -1.35
N VAL A 87 13.17 12.87 -2.68
CA VAL A 87 13.79 11.94 -3.61
C VAL A 87 14.84 12.70 -4.41
N ALA A 88 16.01 12.08 -4.60
CA ALA A 88 17.04 12.69 -5.44
C ALA A 88 16.56 12.74 -6.90
N GLU A 89 16.76 13.87 -7.54
CA GLU A 89 16.38 14.04 -8.95
C GLU A 89 17.10 13.00 -9.82
N PRO A 90 16.34 12.20 -10.60
CA PRO A 90 16.93 11.16 -11.43
C PRO A 90 17.74 11.77 -12.57
N LYS A 91 18.91 11.16 -12.88
CA LYS A 91 19.78 11.63 -13.96
C LYS A 91 19.47 10.91 -15.26
N GLY A 92 19.34 11.70 -16.34
CA GLY A 92 19.14 11.17 -17.69
C GLY A 92 17.68 10.77 -17.98
N ARG A 93 17.42 10.43 -19.25
CA ARG A 93 16.07 10.20 -19.78
C ARG A 93 15.29 9.09 -19.06
N ASN A 94 15.97 8.04 -18.62
CA ASN A 94 15.38 6.89 -17.95
C ASN A 94 15.84 6.79 -16.48
N GLY A 95 16.25 7.89 -15.86
CA GLY A 95 16.74 7.91 -14.48
C GLY A 95 15.69 7.43 -13.47
N TRP A 96 14.40 7.55 -13.79
CA TRP A 96 13.29 7.07 -12.99
C TRP A 96 13.26 5.53 -12.81
N THR A 97 13.91 4.75 -13.70
CA THR A 97 13.95 3.27 -13.56
C THR A 97 14.62 2.82 -12.27
N ALA A 98 15.66 3.55 -11.84
CA ALA A 98 16.31 3.27 -10.55
C ALA A 98 15.37 3.57 -9.37
N LEU A 99 14.57 4.63 -9.45
CA LEU A 99 13.56 4.97 -8.43
C LEU A 99 12.47 3.88 -8.37
N ALA A 100 11.98 3.41 -9.52
CA ALA A 100 11.00 2.33 -9.58
C ALA A 100 11.56 1.02 -8.99
N ALA A 101 12.83 0.70 -9.25
CA ALA A 101 13.49 -0.46 -8.65
C ALA A 101 13.60 -0.33 -7.11
N ASP A 102 13.86 0.89 -6.61
CA ASP A 102 13.89 1.16 -5.17
C ASP A 102 12.51 1.04 -4.55
N ASP A 103 11.46 1.52 -5.22
CA ASP A 103 10.09 1.42 -4.77
C ASP A 103 9.61 -0.03 -4.71
N ALA A 104 9.96 -0.84 -5.72
CA ALA A 104 9.71 -2.28 -5.71
C ALA A 104 10.35 -2.96 -4.49
N ARG A 105 11.61 -2.66 -4.20
CA ARG A 105 12.32 -3.21 -3.03
C ARG A 105 11.67 -2.77 -1.72
N SER A 106 11.32 -1.50 -1.62
CA SER A 106 10.69 -0.92 -0.42
C SER A 106 9.34 -1.57 -0.12
N GLN A 107 8.52 -1.83 -1.14
CA GLN A 107 7.26 -2.54 -1.00
C GLN A 107 7.46 -3.99 -0.50
N ARG A 108 8.41 -4.73 -1.09
CA ARG A 108 8.72 -6.10 -0.64
C ARG A 108 9.25 -6.13 0.79
N GLN A 109 10.18 -5.23 1.12
CA GLN A 109 10.73 -5.13 2.47
C GLN A 109 9.67 -4.80 3.50
N PHE A 110 8.73 -3.91 3.15
CA PHE A 110 7.59 -3.62 4.01
C PHE A 110 6.78 -4.88 4.30
N VAL A 111 6.42 -5.65 3.26
CA VAL A 111 5.65 -6.88 3.43
C VAL A 111 6.38 -7.90 4.31
N GLU A 112 7.67 -8.09 4.11
CA GLU A 112 8.50 -9.00 4.92
C GLU A 112 8.52 -8.55 6.40
N THR A 113 8.71 -7.26 6.64
CA THR A 113 8.75 -6.68 7.99
C THR A 113 7.44 -6.86 8.74
N TRP A 114 6.30 -6.71 8.05
CA TRP A 114 5.00 -6.65 8.70
C TRP A 114 4.25 -7.98 8.75
N ARG A 115 4.56 -8.93 7.87
CA ARG A 115 3.82 -10.20 7.75
C ARG A 115 3.67 -10.91 9.09
N GLY A 116 4.77 -11.19 9.78
CA GLY A 116 4.72 -11.90 11.06
C GLY A 116 3.97 -11.15 12.16
N ARG A 117 4.07 -9.80 12.18
CA ARG A 117 3.30 -8.96 13.12
C ARG A 117 1.80 -9.01 12.84
N VAL A 118 1.41 -8.99 11.54
CA VAL A 118 0.01 -9.06 11.10
C VAL A 118 -0.58 -10.44 11.39
N ASP A 119 0.16 -11.51 11.14
CA ASP A 119 -0.29 -12.89 11.42
C ASP A 119 -0.57 -13.11 12.92
N GLY A 120 0.17 -12.44 13.79
CA GLY A 120 -0.01 -12.47 15.24
C GLY A 120 -1.25 -11.73 15.76
N ILE A 121 -1.97 -10.97 14.94
CA ILE A 121 -3.16 -10.21 15.36
C ILE A 121 -4.33 -11.17 15.63
N THR A 122 -4.87 -11.13 16.83
CA THR A 122 -6.02 -11.95 17.22
C THR A 122 -7.37 -11.38 16.71
N HIS A 123 -7.46 -10.07 16.51
CA HIS A 123 -8.66 -9.41 16.02
C HIS A 123 -8.86 -9.66 14.52
N ALA A 124 -9.77 -10.56 14.16
CA ALA A 124 -9.92 -11.09 12.80
C ALA A 124 -10.16 -10.02 11.72
N ARG A 125 -10.99 -8.99 11.98
CA ARG A 125 -11.29 -7.90 11.03
C ARG A 125 -10.01 -7.13 10.68
N HIS A 126 -9.25 -6.67 11.68
CA HIS A 126 -8.03 -5.90 11.45
C HIS A 126 -6.93 -6.74 10.81
N ARG A 127 -6.77 -8.01 11.26
CA ARG A 127 -5.83 -8.93 10.61
C ARG A 127 -6.14 -9.09 9.12
N LYS A 128 -7.42 -9.36 8.77
CA LYS A 128 -7.82 -9.52 7.37
C LYS A 128 -7.56 -8.25 6.55
N MET A 129 -7.90 -7.09 7.06
CA MET A 129 -7.64 -5.79 6.41
C MET A 129 -6.14 -5.62 6.11
N LEU A 130 -5.29 -5.79 7.11
CA LEU A 130 -3.84 -5.65 6.92
C LEU A 130 -3.27 -6.71 5.98
N THR A 131 -3.78 -7.95 6.01
CA THR A 131 -3.38 -9.02 5.07
C THR A 131 -3.73 -8.63 3.62
N VAL A 132 -4.89 -8.02 3.37
CA VAL A 132 -5.27 -7.51 2.04
C VAL A 132 -4.29 -6.42 1.60
N ILE A 133 -3.99 -5.45 2.46
CA ILE A 133 -3.02 -4.39 2.16
C ILE A 133 -1.65 -4.99 1.79
N LEU A 134 -1.13 -5.95 2.57
CA LEU A 134 0.14 -6.61 2.27
C LEU A 134 0.12 -7.37 0.93
N GLY A 135 -1.02 -7.99 0.59
CA GLY A 135 -1.21 -8.66 -0.70
C GLY A 135 -1.16 -7.69 -1.87
N GLU A 136 -1.89 -6.57 -1.79
CA GLU A 136 -1.88 -5.53 -2.82
C GLU A 136 -0.49 -4.87 -2.96
N MET A 137 0.25 -4.71 -1.88
CA MET A 137 1.63 -4.19 -1.94
C MET A 137 2.57 -5.10 -2.75
N LEU A 138 2.37 -6.42 -2.73
CA LEU A 138 3.14 -7.34 -3.58
C LEU A 138 2.81 -7.15 -5.06
N GLU A 139 1.55 -6.89 -5.40
CA GLU A 139 1.17 -6.57 -6.79
C GLU A 139 1.74 -5.21 -7.23
N GLN A 140 1.71 -4.21 -6.34
CA GLN A 140 2.34 -2.91 -6.58
C GLN A 140 3.85 -3.04 -6.81
N ALA A 141 4.53 -3.89 -6.02
CA ALA A 141 5.95 -4.17 -6.23
C ALA A 141 6.22 -4.74 -7.64
N ARG A 142 5.36 -5.62 -8.16
CA ARG A 142 5.47 -6.15 -9.52
C ARG A 142 5.31 -5.06 -10.59
N ILE A 143 4.38 -4.12 -10.39
CA ILE A 143 4.20 -2.98 -11.29
C ILE A 143 5.50 -2.18 -11.38
N PHE A 144 6.10 -1.85 -10.23
CA PHE A 144 7.37 -1.13 -10.19
C PHE A 144 8.54 -1.93 -10.78
N GLU A 145 8.61 -3.25 -10.57
CA GLU A 145 9.61 -4.13 -11.18
C GLU A 145 9.51 -4.13 -12.71
N HIS A 146 8.29 -4.20 -13.24
CA HIS A 146 8.07 -4.13 -14.69
C HIS A 146 8.45 -2.77 -15.24
N GLY A 147 8.11 -1.66 -14.57
CA GLY A 147 8.55 -0.33 -14.93
C GLY A 147 10.07 -0.20 -14.92
N ALA A 148 10.74 -0.66 -13.86
CA ALA A 148 12.20 -0.67 -13.78
C ALA A 148 12.87 -1.48 -14.90
N ALA A 149 12.21 -2.54 -15.39
CA ALA A 149 12.65 -3.35 -16.54
C ALA A 149 12.35 -2.70 -17.91
N GLY A 150 11.80 -1.49 -17.93
CA GLY A 150 11.48 -0.75 -19.15
C GLY A 150 10.25 -1.28 -19.91
N ARG A 151 9.34 -1.97 -19.21
CA ARG A 151 8.06 -2.39 -19.81
C ARG A 151 7.08 -1.23 -19.78
N ASP A 152 6.20 -1.18 -20.76
CA ASP A 152 5.13 -0.19 -20.95
C ASP A 152 3.72 -0.75 -20.66
N ASP A 153 3.56 -2.08 -20.54
CA ASP A 153 2.31 -2.78 -20.25
C ASP A 153 2.06 -2.97 -18.74
N LEU A 154 2.22 -1.93 -17.94
CA LEU A 154 2.34 -2.03 -16.48
C LEU A 154 1.02 -2.32 -15.74
N ILE A 155 -0.11 -1.78 -16.21
CA ILE A 155 -1.43 -1.90 -15.58
C ILE A 155 -2.28 -2.98 -16.26
N GLY A 156 -1.80 -3.54 -17.35
CA GLY A 156 -2.46 -4.62 -18.07
C GLY A 156 -1.61 -5.02 -19.27
N SER A 157 -1.52 -6.31 -19.56
CA SER A 157 -0.91 -6.71 -20.82
C SER A 157 -1.80 -6.20 -21.95
N HIS A 158 -1.21 -5.43 -22.85
CA HIS A 158 -1.78 -5.30 -24.18
C HIS A 158 -1.71 -6.69 -24.81
N LEU A 159 -2.68 -7.53 -24.44
CA LEU A 159 -2.95 -8.69 -25.29
C LEU A 159 -3.16 -8.09 -26.67
N VAL A 160 -2.19 -8.31 -27.55
CA VAL A 160 -2.41 -8.13 -28.97
C VAL A 160 -3.45 -9.18 -29.33
N PHE A 161 -4.70 -8.93 -28.93
CA PHE A 161 -5.77 -9.47 -29.69
C PHE A 161 -5.52 -8.90 -31.09
N ASN A 162 -5.52 -9.76 -32.09
CA ASN A 162 -5.88 -9.38 -33.45
C ASN A 162 -7.31 -8.84 -33.41
N ALA A 163 -7.53 -7.79 -32.64
CA ALA A 163 -8.74 -7.00 -32.62
C ALA A 163 -8.77 -6.34 -33.98
N ARG A 164 -9.61 -6.89 -34.86
CA ARG A 164 -10.07 -6.12 -36.02
C ARG A 164 -10.43 -4.73 -35.48
N GLU A 165 -9.82 -3.71 -36.05
CA GLU A 165 -10.10 -2.33 -35.69
C GLU A 165 -11.59 -2.13 -35.46
N GLY A 166 -12.00 -1.66 -34.31
CA GLY A 166 -13.38 -1.31 -33.98
C GLY A 166 -14.12 -2.24 -33.00
N VAL A 167 -13.51 -3.30 -32.49
CA VAL A 167 -14.18 -4.13 -31.45
C VAL A 167 -13.85 -3.56 -30.06
N VAL A 168 -14.75 -2.74 -29.54
CA VAL A 168 -14.76 -2.39 -28.11
C VAL A 168 -15.16 -3.63 -27.33
N ALA A 169 -14.26 -4.15 -26.48
CA ALA A 169 -14.59 -5.22 -25.57
C ALA A 169 -15.75 -4.78 -24.68
N ASN A 170 -16.86 -5.51 -24.71
CA ASN A 170 -17.97 -5.25 -23.80
C ASN A 170 -17.50 -5.47 -22.37
N THR A 171 -17.41 -4.38 -21.61
CA THR A 171 -17.28 -4.45 -20.15
C THR A 171 -18.57 -5.08 -19.61
N ARG A 172 -18.52 -6.34 -19.25
CA ARG A 172 -19.58 -6.94 -18.44
C ARG A 172 -19.43 -6.40 -17.03
N TRP A 173 -20.30 -5.47 -16.67
CA TRP A 173 -20.61 -5.22 -15.28
C TRP A 173 -21.34 -6.47 -14.78
N ILE A 174 -20.74 -7.17 -13.83
CA ILE A 174 -21.43 -8.25 -13.12
C ILE A 174 -22.33 -7.54 -12.11
N GLU A 175 -23.63 -7.61 -12.31
CA GLU A 175 -24.67 -7.25 -11.35
C GLU A 175 -24.67 -8.21 -10.15
#